data_55abdc9e9956a6a2b157b43ae7be9fe2
#
_entry.id   55abdc9e9956a6a2b157b43ae7be9fe2
#
_cell.length_a   1.000
_cell.length_b   1.000
_cell.length_c   1.000
_cell.angle_alpha   90.00
_cell.angle_beta   90.00
_cell.angle_gamma   90.00
#
_symmetry.space_group_name_H-M   'P 1'
#
loop_
_entity.id
_entity.type
_entity.pdbx_description
1 polymer ?
#
loop_
_entity_poly.entity_id
_entity_poly.type
_entity_poly.pdbx_seq_one_letter_code
_entity_poly.pdbx_strand_id
1 'polypeptide(L)'
;MKAVIVVLLYTFATADADTLCIGYHANNSTETVDTVLEKNVTVTHSVNLLENKHNGKLCNLRGVAPLHLGKCNIAGWLLGNPECESLFTASSWSYIVETPNTDNGTCYPGNFNNYEELREHLSSVSSFERFEIFPKANSWPNHDTNKGVTAACPYAGANSFYRNLIWLVKKGNTYPKLSKSYVNNKKKEILVIWGIHHPPTDADQQTLYQNADAYVFVGSSKYSKRFKPEIAARPKVRNQAGRMDYYWTLIEPGDTVTFEATGNLVVPRYAFAMKRGSGSGIIVSDAPVHDCNTTCQTPKGAINTSLPFQNVHPVTIGECPKYVKSTKLRMATGLRNIPSIQSRGIFGAIAGFIEGGWTGMIDGWYGYHHQNEQGSGYAADQKSTQNAVDGITNKVNSIIEKMNTQFTAVGKEFSQLEKRIESLNNKVDDGFLDIWTYNAELLVLLENERTLDYHDSNVKNLYEKVRSQLKNNAKEIGNGCFEFYHKCDNTCMESVKNGTYDYPKYSEEAKLNREEIDGVKLESSRIYQILAIYSTVASSLVLLVSLGAVSFWMCSNGSLQCRICI
;
A
#
# COMPACT_ATOMS: atom_id res chain seq x y z
N MET A 1 -71.23 50.27 -8.37
CA MET A 1 -71.21 49.05 -9.19
C MET A 1 -69.86 48.37 -9.00
N LYS A 2 -69.85 47.35 -8.15
CA LYS A 2 -68.65 46.55 -7.94
C LYS A 2 -68.67 45.41 -8.96
N ALA A 3 -67.80 45.48 -9.95
CA ALA A 3 -67.60 44.38 -10.87
C ALA A 3 -66.77 43.29 -10.18
N VAL A 4 -67.41 42.19 -9.87
CA VAL A 4 -66.74 40.98 -9.38
C VAL A 4 -66.18 40.28 -10.63
N ILE A 5 -64.88 40.41 -10.83
CA ILE A 5 -64.15 39.58 -11.80
C ILE A 5 -63.99 38.20 -11.16
N VAL A 6 -64.85 37.27 -11.54
CA VAL A 6 -64.65 35.86 -11.29
C VAL A 6 -63.57 35.37 -12.25
N VAL A 7 -62.34 35.31 -11.79
CA VAL A 7 -61.27 34.59 -12.47
C VAL A 7 -61.55 33.12 -12.24
N LEU A 8 -62.19 32.50 -13.20
CA LEU A 8 -62.22 31.05 -13.33
C LEU A 8 -60.78 30.58 -13.62
N LEU A 9 -60.07 30.25 -12.56
CA LEU A 9 -58.87 29.43 -12.67
C LEU A 9 -59.32 28.02 -13.10
N TYR A 10 -59.40 27.85 -14.41
CA TYR A 10 -59.32 26.49 -14.97
C TYR A 10 -57.93 26.00 -14.66
N THR A 11 -57.79 25.30 -13.54
CA THR A 11 -56.70 24.38 -13.37
C THR A 11 -56.92 23.27 -14.37
N PHE A 12 -56.35 23.40 -15.54
CA PHE A 12 -56.09 22.25 -16.37
C PHE A 12 -55.16 21.36 -15.57
N ALA A 13 -55.71 20.39 -14.91
CA ALA A 13 -54.96 19.22 -14.51
C ALA A 13 -54.48 18.57 -15.82
N THR A 14 -53.32 18.98 -16.31
CA THR A 14 -52.59 18.21 -17.28
C THR A 14 -52.37 16.88 -16.60
N ALA A 15 -53.08 15.84 -17.06
CA ALA A 15 -52.74 14.49 -16.68
C ALA A 15 -51.28 14.32 -16.96
N ASP A 16 -50.47 14.15 -15.89
CA ASP A 16 -49.03 13.95 -16.05
C ASP A 16 -48.84 12.74 -16.96
N ALA A 17 -48.14 12.97 -18.09
CA ALA A 17 -47.83 11.87 -18.99
C ALA A 17 -46.96 10.85 -18.25
N ASP A 18 -47.12 9.58 -18.56
CA ASP A 18 -46.31 8.51 -17.98
C ASP A 18 -44.85 8.74 -18.42
N THR A 19 -43.94 8.66 -17.48
CA THR A 19 -42.51 8.91 -17.71
C THR A 19 -41.65 7.76 -17.21
N LEU A 20 -40.54 7.55 -17.90
CA LEU A 20 -39.48 6.62 -17.49
C LEU A 20 -38.15 7.36 -17.61
N CYS A 21 -37.45 7.47 -16.51
CA CYS A 21 -36.14 8.08 -16.47
C CYS A 21 -35.08 7.03 -16.22
N ILE A 22 -33.91 7.23 -16.81
CA ILE A 22 -32.73 6.41 -16.60
C ILE A 22 -31.76 7.21 -15.75
N GLY A 23 -31.18 6.60 -14.75
CA GLY A 23 -30.27 7.26 -13.85
C GLY A 23 -29.32 6.32 -13.14
N TYR A 24 -28.53 6.89 -12.26
CA TYR A 24 -27.52 6.20 -11.51
C TYR A 24 -27.59 6.55 -10.02
N HIS A 25 -27.02 5.68 -9.20
CA HIS A 25 -26.99 5.83 -7.75
C HIS A 25 -26.13 7.04 -7.32
N ALA A 26 -26.61 7.75 -6.33
CA ALA A 26 -25.83 8.72 -5.55
C ALA A 26 -26.08 8.47 -4.06
N ASN A 27 -25.16 8.88 -3.22
CA ASN A 27 -25.27 8.73 -1.77
C ASN A 27 -24.62 9.93 -1.05
N ASN A 28 -24.46 9.82 0.26
CA ASN A 28 -23.82 10.84 1.09
C ASN A 28 -22.32 10.63 1.28
N SER A 29 -21.69 9.78 0.48
CA SER A 29 -20.25 9.52 0.57
C SER A 29 -19.44 10.78 0.29
N THR A 30 -18.40 10.97 1.08
CA THR A 30 -17.39 12.01 0.91
C THR A 30 -16.03 11.45 0.47
N GLU A 31 -15.98 10.16 0.16
CA GLU A 31 -14.75 9.51 -0.32
C GLU A 31 -14.31 10.12 -1.65
N THR A 32 -13.05 10.47 -1.74
CA THR A 32 -12.47 11.07 -2.94
C THR A 32 -11.38 10.21 -3.53
N VAL A 33 -11.30 10.22 -4.84
CA VAL A 33 -10.24 9.57 -5.61
C VAL A 33 -9.64 10.57 -6.58
N ASP A 34 -8.42 10.32 -7.02
CA ASP A 34 -7.77 11.09 -8.06
C ASP A 34 -7.81 10.31 -9.37
N THR A 35 -7.95 11.04 -10.47
CA THR A 35 -7.82 10.51 -11.83
C THR A 35 -6.69 11.23 -12.55
N VAL A 36 -6.37 10.82 -13.77
CA VAL A 36 -5.35 11.50 -14.58
C VAL A 36 -5.71 12.96 -14.84
N LEU A 37 -6.99 13.22 -15.11
CA LEU A 37 -7.47 14.55 -15.51
C LEU A 37 -7.99 15.39 -14.33
N GLU A 38 -8.38 14.78 -13.24
CA GLU A 38 -9.05 15.45 -12.12
C GLU A 38 -8.47 15.01 -10.78
N LYS A 39 -8.51 15.91 -9.79
CA LYS A 39 -8.13 15.63 -8.39
C LYS A 39 -9.37 15.71 -7.50
N ASN A 40 -9.37 14.89 -6.44
CA ASN A 40 -10.41 14.90 -5.41
C ASN A 40 -11.83 14.74 -5.97
N VAL A 41 -12.00 13.76 -6.85
CA VAL A 41 -13.31 13.39 -7.37
C VAL A 41 -14.05 12.60 -6.32
N THR A 42 -15.22 13.11 -5.89
CA THR A 42 -16.08 12.39 -4.94
C THR A 42 -16.76 11.23 -5.64
N VAL A 43 -16.68 10.05 -5.06
CA VAL A 43 -17.27 8.82 -5.59
C VAL A 43 -18.19 8.18 -4.55
N THR A 44 -19.15 7.39 -5.03
CA THR A 44 -20.10 6.68 -4.15
C THR A 44 -19.45 5.56 -3.36
N HIS A 45 -18.51 4.85 -3.97
CA HIS A 45 -17.79 3.73 -3.37
C HIS A 45 -16.35 3.74 -3.84
N SER A 46 -15.48 3.39 -2.95
CA SER A 46 -14.05 3.22 -3.26
C SER A 46 -13.43 2.19 -2.34
N VAL A 47 -12.27 1.69 -2.72
CA VAL A 47 -11.47 0.80 -1.88
C VAL A 47 -10.12 1.45 -1.61
N ASN A 48 -9.66 1.34 -0.38
CA ASN A 48 -8.32 1.76 -0.02
C ASN A 48 -7.34 0.63 -0.36
N LEU A 49 -6.26 0.94 -1.04
CA LEU A 49 -5.22 -0.03 -1.39
C LEU A 49 -3.98 0.08 -0.50
N LEU A 50 -3.90 1.10 0.32
CA LEU A 50 -2.73 1.42 1.12
C LEU A 50 -2.99 1.22 2.60
N GLU A 51 -2.19 0.35 3.23
CA GLU A 51 -2.21 0.18 4.67
C GLU A 51 -1.19 1.13 5.31
N ASN A 52 -1.62 1.95 6.23
CA ASN A 52 -0.79 2.90 6.97
C ASN A 52 -0.76 2.63 8.46
N LYS A 53 -1.46 1.60 8.93
CA LYS A 53 -1.58 1.26 10.35
C LYS A 53 -0.73 0.06 10.70
N HIS A 54 -0.17 0.08 11.88
CA HIS A 54 0.55 -1.03 12.50
C HIS A 54 0.20 -1.06 14.00
N ASN A 55 0.47 -2.18 14.65
CA ASN A 55 0.12 -2.34 16.07
C ASN A 55 1.19 -1.82 17.05
N GLY A 56 2.35 -1.39 16.56
CA GLY A 56 3.45 -0.91 17.41
C GLY A 56 4.15 -2.01 18.22
N LYS A 57 3.93 -3.27 17.89
CA LYS A 57 4.42 -4.43 18.65
C LYS A 57 5.18 -5.39 17.75
N LEU A 58 6.13 -6.12 18.33
CA LEU A 58 6.80 -7.23 17.66
C LEU A 58 6.06 -8.51 18.03
N CYS A 59 5.48 -9.16 17.03
CA CYS A 59 4.63 -10.33 17.20
C CYS A 59 5.33 -11.62 16.78
N ASN A 60 4.74 -12.76 17.13
CA ASN A 60 5.12 -14.02 16.54
C ASN A 60 4.77 -14.04 15.06
N LEU A 61 5.68 -14.53 14.24
CA LEU A 61 5.46 -14.65 12.81
C LEU A 61 5.00 -16.08 12.49
N ARG A 62 3.80 -16.23 11.97
CA ARG A 62 3.19 -17.53 11.66
C ARG A 62 3.22 -18.51 12.87
N GLY A 63 2.99 -17.99 14.06
CA GLY A 63 2.97 -18.77 15.28
C GLY A 63 4.33 -19.08 15.89
N VAL A 64 5.43 -18.61 15.29
CA VAL A 64 6.80 -18.82 15.78
C VAL A 64 7.33 -17.53 16.41
N ALA A 65 7.83 -17.64 17.64
CA ALA A 65 8.37 -16.50 18.37
C ALA A 65 9.69 -15.99 17.76
N PRO A 66 9.97 -14.70 17.84
CA PRO A 66 11.25 -14.16 17.46
C PRO A 66 12.34 -14.47 18.49
N LEU A 67 13.60 -14.42 18.04
CA LEU A 67 14.75 -14.42 18.94
C LEU A 67 15.05 -12.97 19.34
N HIS A 68 14.71 -12.59 20.56
CA HIS A 68 15.01 -11.28 21.10
C HIS A 68 16.36 -11.31 21.81
N LEU A 69 17.32 -10.55 21.31
CA LEU A 69 18.67 -10.52 21.87
C LEU A 69 18.77 -9.67 23.16
N GLY A 70 17.73 -8.95 23.53
CA GLY A 70 17.72 -8.10 24.70
C GLY A 70 18.81 -7.03 24.66
N LYS A 71 19.66 -7.00 25.68
CA LYS A 71 20.81 -6.10 25.75
C LYS A 71 22.05 -6.57 24.99
N CYS A 72 21.96 -7.73 24.34
CA CYS A 72 23.03 -8.30 23.52
C CYS A 72 22.83 -7.98 22.04
N ASN A 73 23.93 -8.00 21.30
CA ASN A 73 23.89 -7.98 19.85
C ASN A 73 24.27 -9.35 19.27
N ILE A 74 24.33 -9.47 17.96
CA ILE A 74 24.66 -10.71 17.27
C ILE A 74 26.07 -11.20 17.67
N ALA A 75 27.04 -10.30 17.78
CA ALA A 75 28.39 -10.67 18.21
C ALA A 75 28.39 -11.27 19.62
N GLY A 76 27.73 -10.64 20.56
CA GLY A 76 27.63 -11.15 21.93
C GLY A 76 26.92 -12.50 22.02
N TRP A 77 25.89 -12.68 21.23
CA TRP A 77 25.18 -13.95 21.15
C TRP A 77 26.04 -15.08 20.56
N LEU A 78 26.69 -14.84 19.43
CA LEU A 78 27.49 -15.85 18.74
C LEU A 78 28.80 -16.18 19.46
N LEU A 79 29.45 -15.20 20.08
CA LEU A 79 30.66 -15.41 20.85
C LEU A 79 30.36 -16.03 22.23
N GLY A 80 29.15 -15.90 22.70
CA GLY A 80 28.79 -16.36 24.03
C GLY A 80 29.25 -15.42 25.12
N ASN A 81 29.07 -14.10 24.94
CA ASN A 81 29.33 -13.14 26.02
C ASN A 81 28.60 -13.60 27.30
N PRO A 82 29.27 -13.65 28.46
CA PRO A 82 28.66 -14.11 29.71
C PRO A 82 27.35 -13.38 30.07
N GLU A 83 27.21 -12.12 29.72
CA GLU A 83 25.99 -11.34 29.93
C GLU A 83 24.82 -11.78 29.02
N CYS A 84 25.09 -12.61 28.00
CA CYS A 84 24.13 -13.14 27.05
C CYS A 84 23.76 -14.61 27.33
N GLU A 85 23.94 -15.10 28.54
CA GLU A 85 23.74 -16.51 28.91
C GLU A 85 22.33 -17.02 28.60
N SER A 86 21.33 -16.17 28.75
CA SER A 86 19.93 -16.54 28.46
C SER A 86 19.67 -16.93 26.99
N LEU A 87 20.57 -16.58 26.08
CA LEU A 87 20.46 -16.87 24.64
C LEU A 87 21.08 -18.22 24.25
N PHE A 88 21.77 -18.89 25.14
CA PHE A 88 22.53 -20.11 24.81
C PHE A 88 21.67 -21.31 24.45
N THR A 89 20.41 -21.31 24.87
CA THR A 89 19.46 -22.38 24.59
C THR A 89 18.57 -22.10 23.38
N ALA A 90 18.68 -20.93 22.75
CA ALA A 90 17.89 -20.56 21.59
C ALA A 90 18.27 -21.42 20.38
N SER A 91 17.29 -22.07 19.76
CA SER A 91 17.50 -23.02 18.65
C SER A 91 16.68 -22.70 17.40
N SER A 92 15.55 -22.04 17.54
CA SER A 92 14.69 -21.68 16.41
C SER A 92 14.00 -20.35 16.66
N TRP A 93 13.75 -19.64 15.60
CA TRP A 93 13.09 -18.33 15.62
C TRP A 93 12.46 -18.03 14.26
N SER A 94 11.51 -17.12 14.25
CA SER A 94 10.93 -16.60 13.01
C SER A 94 11.76 -15.44 12.46
N TYR A 95 12.32 -14.61 13.32
CA TYR A 95 13.23 -13.52 12.98
C TYR A 95 14.05 -13.14 14.22
N ILE A 96 15.10 -12.38 14.03
CA ILE A 96 15.98 -11.92 15.12
C ILE A 96 15.65 -10.46 15.42
N VAL A 97 15.49 -10.12 16.69
CA VAL A 97 15.27 -8.75 17.17
C VAL A 97 16.50 -8.28 17.91
N GLU A 98 17.06 -7.18 17.47
CA GLU A 98 18.20 -6.50 18.09
C GLU A 98 17.76 -5.10 18.50
N THR A 99 18.04 -4.73 19.76
CA THR A 99 17.75 -3.39 20.27
C THR A 99 18.82 -2.41 19.78
N PRO A 100 18.49 -1.17 19.39
CA PRO A 100 19.51 -0.17 19.05
C PRO A 100 20.44 0.11 20.22
N ASN A 101 21.71 0.40 19.94
CA ASN A 101 22.72 0.82 20.91
C ASN A 101 22.94 -0.16 22.08
N THR A 102 23.10 -1.44 21.75
CA THR A 102 23.39 -2.48 22.74
C THR A 102 24.88 -2.54 23.10
N ASP A 103 25.18 -2.67 24.39
CA ASP A 103 26.57 -2.66 24.91
C ASP A 103 27.17 -4.05 25.05
N ASN A 104 26.38 -5.12 25.01
CA ASN A 104 26.82 -6.51 25.25
C ASN A 104 27.10 -7.25 23.93
N GLY A 105 28.16 -6.83 23.27
CA GLY A 105 28.74 -7.50 22.11
C GLY A 105 30.07 -8.13 22.43
N THR A 106 31.13 -7.65 21.78
CA THR A 106 32.51 -8.06 22.08
C THR A 106 32.94 -7.43 23.40
N CYS A 107 33.10 -8.25 24.46
CA CYS A 107 33.54 -7.77 25.76
C CYS A 107 35.05 -7.55 25.79
N TYR A 108 35.85 -8.42 25.21
CA TYR A 108 37.27 -8.12 24.98
C TYR A 108 37.41 -7.27 23.72
N PRO A 109 38.02 -6.08 23.82
CA PRO A 109 38.01 -5.14 22.70
C PRO A 109 38.75 -5.69 21.48
N GLY A 110 38.23 -5.41 20.30
CA GLY A 110 38.78 -5.85 19.03
C GLY A 110 37.78 -5.69 17.91
N ASN A 111 38.21 -6.05 16.70
CA ASN A 111 37.41 -5.96 15.50
C ASN A 111 36.78 -7.32 15.17
N PHE A 112 35.52 -7.30 14.83
CA PHE A 112 34.83 -8.48 14.30
C PHE A 112 34.88 -8.42 12.78
N ASN A 113 35.66 -9.31 12.18
CA ASN A 113 35.91 -9.28 10.74
C ASN A 113 34.67 -9.72 9.95
N ASN A 114 34.32 -8.98 8.90
CA ASN A 114 33.16 -9.23 8.05
C ASN A 114 31.86 -9.39 8.85
N TYR A 115 31.68 -8.55 9.87
CA TYR A 115 30.53 -8.64 10.77
C TYR A 115 29.21 -8.40 10.04
N GLU A 116 29.15 -7.43 9.15
CA GLU A 116 27.97 -7.10 8.38
C GLU A 116 27.60 -8.23 7.42
N GLU A 117 28.59 -8.88 6.83
CA GLU A 117 28.37 -10.04 5.96
C GLU A 117 27.82 -11.25 6.75
N LEU A 118 28.32 -11.48 7.96
CA LEU A 118 27.79 -12.50 8.86
C LEU A 118 26.33 -12.22 9.24
N ARG A 119 26.00 -10.97 9.53
CA ARG A 119 24.61 -10.55 9.76
C ARG A 119 23.72 -10.86 8.57
N GLU A 120 24.19 -10.61 7.36
CA GLU A 120 23.45 -10.92 6.14
C GLU A 120 23.21 -12.42 5.98
N HIS A 121 24.23 -13.24 6.25
CA HIS A 121 24.06 -14.71 6.26
C HIS A 121 23.03 -15.18 7.29
N LEU A 122 23.07 -14.61 8.48
CA LEU A 122 22.13 -14.95 9.56
C LEU A 122 20.70 -14.49 9.26
N SER A 123 20.51 -13.48 8.43
CA SER A 123 19.18 -13.02 8.03
C SER A 123 18.40 -14.09 7.25
N SER A 124 19.08 -15.05 6.64
CA SER A 124 18.46 -16.18 5.93
C SER A 124 18.39 -17.47 6.74
N VAL A 125 18.80 -17.45 7.99
CA VAL A 125 18.78 -18.62 8.89
C VAL A 125 17.60 -18.53 9.85
N SER A 126 16.82 -19.60 9.96
CA SER A 126 15.65 -19.67 10.85
C SER A 126 15.90 -20.54 12.08
N SER A 127 16.92 -21.40 12.05
CA SER A 127 17.28 -22.25 13.18
C SER A 127 18.73 -22.68 13.09
N PHE A 128 19.34 -22.92 14.26
CA PHE A 128 20.62 -23.59 14.30
C PHE A 128 20.76 -24.46 15.55
N GLU A 129 21.67 -25.41 15.45
CA GLU A 129 22.10 -26.28 16.52
C GLU A 129 23.48 -25.83 17.00
N ARG A 130 23.59 -25.46 18.27
CA ARG A 130 24.86 -25.20 18.92
C ARG A 130 25.44 -26.55 19.39
N PHE A 131 26.61 -26.88 18.92
CA PHE A 131 27.29 -28.13 19.28
C PHE A 131 28.74 -27.86 19.67
N GLU A 132 29.31 -28.74 20.51
CA GLU A 132 30.68 -28.59 20.97
C GLU A 132 31.63 -29.17 19.92
N ILE A 133 32.26 -28.28 19.11
CA ILE A 133 33.17 -28.69 18.05
C ILE A 133 34.50 -29.24 18.59
N PHE A 134 35.07 -28.53 19.56
CA PHE A 134 36.28 -28.96 20.26
C PHE A 134 36.01 -28.92 21.76
N PRO A 135 35.65 -30.08 22.35
CA PRO A 135 35.35 -30.16 23.78
C PRO A 135 36.50 -29.67 24.65
N LYS A 136 36.19 -28.81 25.62
CA LYS A 136 37.18 -28.21 26.52
C LYS A 136 37.96 -29.27 27.29
N ALA A 137 37.29 -30.33 27.72
CA ALA A 137 37.86 -31.36 28.60
C ALA A 137 38.95 -32.21 27.94
N ASN A 138 38.82 -32.48 26.62
CA ASN A 138 39.62 -33.52 25.96
C ASN A 138 40.45 -33.01 24.78
N SER A 139 40.17 -31.84 24.24
CA SER A 139 40.77 -31.38 22.97
C SER A 139 42.16 -30.79 23.13
N TRP A 140 42.48 -30.25 24.31
CA TRP A 140 43.66 -29.44 24.53
C TRP A 140 44.49 -29.95 25.73
N PRO A 141 45.07 -31.19 25.69
CA PRO A 141 45.77 -31.74 26.82
C PRO A 141 47.12 -31.05 27.14
N ASN A 142 47.71 -30.39 26.14
CA ASN A 142 49.03 -29.75 26.26
C ASN A 142 48.96 -28.22 26.44
N HIS A 143 47.77 -27.66 26.58
CA HIS A 143 47.55 -26.24 26.77
C HIS A 143 46.63 -26.01 27.97
N ASP A 144 46.75 -24.83 28.59
CA ASP A 144 45.88 -24.44 29.67
C ASP A 144 44.59 -23.85 29.15
N THR A 145 43.46 -24.42 29.55
CA THR A 145 42.12 -24.04 29.13
C THR A 145 41.36 -23.23 30.19
N ASN A 146 41.94 -23.03 31.40
CA ASN A 146 41.23 -22.42 32.54
C ASN A 146 41.75 -21.01 32.86
N LYS A 147 42.99 -20.69 32.51
CA LYS A 147 43.62 -19.40 32.82
C LYS A 147 43.26 -18.28 31.83
N GLY A 148 42.65 -18.61 30.74
CA GLY A 148 42.19 -17.62 29.74
C GLY A 148 40.91 -16.92 30.16
N VAL A 149 40.97 -16.12 31.19
CA VAL A 149 39.87 -15.30 31.71
C VAL A 149 40.29 -13.85 31.82
N THR A 150 39.36 -12.94 31.73
CA THR A 150 39.63 -11.51 31.73
C THR A 150 38.59 -10.74 32.52
N ALA A 151 39.02 -9.60 33.08
CA ALA A 151 38.10 -8.64 33.71
C ALA A 151 37.22 -7.91 32.72
N ALA A 152 37.57 -7.93 31.45
CA ALA A 152 36.76 -7.31 30.37
C ALA A 152 35.47 -8.08 30.10
N CYS A 153 35.45 -9.39 30.42
CA CYS A 153 34.28 -10.28 30.26
C CYS A 153 33.81 -10.81 31.62
N PRO A 154 33.34 -9.96 32.53
CA PRO A 154 32.97 -10.41 33.87
C PRO A 154 31.65 -11.20 33.86
N TYR A 155 31.59 -12.18 34.78
CA TYR A 155 30.36 -12.89 35.12
C TYR A 155 30.23 -12.97 36.62
N ALA A 156 29.11 -12.48 37.15
CA ALA A 156 28.85 -12.46 38.59
C ALA A 156 29.97 -11.82 39.42
N GLY A 157 30.60 -10.77 38.92
CA GLY A 157 31.70 -10.05 39.57
C GLY A 157 33.08 -10.70 39.47
N ALA A 158 33.18 -11.87 38.83
CA ALA A 158 34.44 -12.59 38.61
C ALA A 158 34.92 -12.47 37.17
N ASN A 159 36.22 -12.61 36.96
CA ASN A 159 36.77 -12.68 35.60
C ASN A 159 36.25 -13.90 34.86
N SER A 160 35.86 -13.76 33.65
CA SER A 160 35.34 -14.81 32.80
C SER A 160 35.78 -14.63 31.35
N PHE A 161 35.21 -15.40 30.44
CA PHE A 161 35.48 -15.32 29.03
C PHE A 161 34.23 -15.73 28.23
N TYR A 162 34.29 -15.60 26.91
CA TYR A 162 33.21 -16.06 26.03
C TYR A 162 32.90 -17.54 26.22
N ARG A 163 31.64 -17.90 26.34
CA ARG A 163 31.21 -19.29 26.54
C ARG A 163 31.47 -20.17 25.32
N ASN A 164 31.51 -19.62 24.13
CA ASN A 164 31.68 -20.37 22.89
C ASN A 164 33.13 -20.45 22.40
N LEU A 165 34.05 -19.81 23.11
CA LEU A 165 35.46 -19.80 22.79
C LEU A 165 36.29 -20.27 24.01
N ILE A 166 37.50 -20.71 23.72
CA ILE A 166 38.51 -21.04 24.77
C ILE A 166 39.77 -20.25 24.44
N TRP A 167 40.24 -19.45 25.40
CA TRP A 167 41.50 -18.75 25.29
C TRP A 167 42.62 -19.68 25.79
N LEU A 168 43.31 -20.32 24.84
CA LEU A 168 44.42 -21.21 25.16
C LEU A 168 45.66 -20.40 25.52
N VAL A 169 46.27 -20.72 26.63
CA VAL A 169 47.52 -20.16 27.08
C VAL A 169 48.52 -21.29 27.38
N LYS A 170 49.78 -20.94 27.60
CA LYS A 170 50.82 -21.91 27.97
C LYS A 170 50.42 -22.77 29.14
N LYS A 171 50.77 -24.04 29.10
CA LYS A 171 50.68 -24.97 30.23
C LYS A 171 52.06 -25.15 30.83
N GLY A 172 52.21 -24.79 32.13
CA GLY A 172 53.53 -24.64 32.70
C GLY A 172 54.31 -23.54 31.99
N ASN A 173 55.45 -23.89 31.40
CA ASN A 173 56.28 -22.96 30.63
C ASN A 173 56.36 -23.28 29.16
N THR A 174 55.43 -24.07 28.63
CA THR A 174 55.45 -24.55 27.24
C THR A 174 54.13 -24.28 26.52
N TYR A 175 54.24 -23.86 25.28
CA TYR A 175 53.12 -23.77 24.37
C TYR A 175 53.49 -24.55 23.10
N PRO A 176 53.26 -25.88 23.08
CA PRO A 176 53.58 -26.65 21.88
C PRO A 176 52.66 -26.31 20.73
N LYS A 177 53.13 -26.51 19.51
CA LYS A 177 52.32 -26.28 18.31
C LYS A 177 51.06 -27.11 18.40
N LEU A 178 49.93 -26.46 18.31
CA LEU A 178 48.64 -27.14 18.18
C LEU A 178 48.27 -27.35 16.74
N SER A 179 47.63 -28.47 16.44
CA SER A 179 47.02 -28.77 15.16
C SER A 179 45.77 -29.59 15.47
N LYS A 180 44.63 -29.06 15.07
CA LYS A 180 43.33 -29.67 15.34
C LYS A 180 42.43 -29.53 14.11
N SER A 181 41.80 -30.61 13.74
CA SER A 181 40.90 -30.65 12.60
C SER A 181 39.53 -31.15 12.99
N TYR A 182 38.52 -30.67 12.32
CA TYR A 182 37.14 -31.15 12.45
C TYR A 182 36.55 -31.37 11.09
N VAL A 183 36.01 -32.57 10.86
CA VAL A 183 35.26 -32.90 9.65
C VAL A 183 33.78 -32.62 9.89
N ASN A 184 33.17 -31.84 9.02
CA ASN A 184 31.73 -31.52 9.14
C ASN A 184 30.90 -32.77 8.79
N ASN A 185 30.55 -33.55 9.80
CA ASN A 185 29.67 -34.71 9.66
C ASN A 185 28.17 -34.34 9.73
N LYS A 186 27.87 -33.09 9.95
CA LYS A 186 26.49 -32.59 9.94
C LYS A 186 26.01 -32.53 8.49
N LYS A 187 24.71 -32.68 8.28
CA LYS A 187 24.08 -32.50 6.95
C LYS A 187 23.85 -31.04 6.58
N LYS A 188 24.38 -30.12 7.35
CA LYS A 188 24.17 -28.68 7.27
C LYS A 188 25.52 -27.97 7.28
N GLU A 189 25.55 -26.77 6.71
CA GLU A 189 26.66 -25.85 6.90
C GLU A 189 26.90 -25.57 8.38
N ILE A 190 28.16 -25.48 8.81
CA ILE A 190 28.50 -25.03 10.15
C ILE A 190 29.20 -23.69 10.12
N LEU A 191 28.85 -22.83 11.07
CA LEU A 191 29.52 -21.57 11.34
C LEU A 191 30.56 -21.77 12.40
N VAL A 192 31.82 -21.51 12.10
CA VAL A 192 32.94 -21.60 13.00
C VAL A 192 33.50 -20.20 13.26
N ILE A 193 33.65 -19.83 14.53
CA ILE A 193 34.18 -18.52 14.94
C ILE A 193 35.39 -18.74 15.84
N TRP A 194 36.46 -18.00 15.59
CA TRP A 194 37.66 -18.01 16.40
C TRP A 194 38.18 -16.60 16.63
N GLY A 195 39.15 -16.45 17.51
CA GLY A 195 39.78 -15.18 17.80
C GLY A 195 41.30 -15.23 17.66
N ILE A 196 41.90 -14.11 17.36
CA ILE A 196 43.34 -13.88 17.35
C ILE A 196 43.64 -12.81 18.40
N HIS A 197 44.45 -13.16 19.38
CA HIS A 197 44.85 -12.23 20.44
C HIS A 197 46.09 -11.44 20.04
N HIS A 198 46.03 -10.13 20.22
CA HIS A 198 47.11 -9.18 19.98
C HIS A 198 47.52 -8.58 21.33
N PRO A 199 48.62 -9.08 21.98
CA PRO A 199 49.06 -8.56 23.26
C PRO A 199 49.59 -7.11 23.14
N PRO A 200 49.54 -6.31 24.23
CA PRO A 200 50.03 -4.96 24.20
C PRO A 200 51.56 -4.83 24.28
N THR A 201 52.25 -5.85 24.86
CA THR A 201 53.69 -5.88 25.04
C THR A 201 54.29 -7.24 24.73
N ASP A 202 55.59 -7.28 24.42
CA ASP A 202 56.32 -8.52 24.21
C ASP A 202 56.37 -9.37 25.51
N ALA A 203 56.39 -8.73 26.67
CA ALA A 203 56.31 -9.41 27.95
C ALA A 203 54.99 -10.17 28.11
N ASP A 204 53.88 -9.62 27.72
CA ASP A 204 52.58 -10.29 27.74
C ASP A 204 52.53 -11.47 26.75
N GLN A 205 53.13 -11.31 25.58
CA GLN A 205 53.28 -12.42 24.62
C GLN A 205 54.04 -13.58 25.21
N GLN A 206 55.17 -13.28 25.88
CA GLN A 206 56.00 -14.28 26.52
C GLN A 206 55.27 -14.95 27.70
N THR A 207 54.58 -14.16 28.51
CA THR A 207 53.83 -14.65 29.67
C THR A 207 52.68 -15.58 29.30
N LEU A 208 51.99 -15.31 28.20
CA LEU A 208 50.83 -16.05 27.76
C LEU A 208 51.17 -17.26 26.88
N TYR A 209 52.13 -17.10 25.97
CA TYR A 209 52.34 -18.06 24.89
C TYR A 209 53.79 -18.57 24.78
N GLN A 210 54.73 -18.04 25.45
CA GLN A 210 56.17 -18.40 25.42
C GLN A 210 56.84 -18.26 24.03
N ASN A 211 56.10 -17.98 23.00
CA ASN A 211 56.59 -17.92 21.64
C ASN A 211 56.52 -16.49 21.12
N ALA A 212 57.69 -15.88 20.95
CA ALA A 212 57.77 -14.47 20.50
C ALA A 212 57.37 -14.28 19.04
N ASP A 213 57.53 -15.30 18.19
CA ASP A 213 57.19 -15.27 16.78
C ASP A 213 56.09 -16.32 16.46
N ALA A 214 54.94 -16.09 17.06
CA ALA A 214 53.79 -17.00 16.91
C ALA A 214 53.01 -16.74 15.63
N TYR A 215 52.35 -17.75 15.13
CA TYR A 215 51.44 -17.65 14.00
C TYR A 215 50.19 -18.48 14.26
N VAL A 216 49.14 -18.16 13.54
CA VAL A 216 47.89 -18.94 13.49
C VAL A 216 47.55 -19.20 12.02
N PHE A 217 47.21 -20.43 11.71
CA PHE A 217 46.69 -20.82 10.41
C PHE A 217 45.33 -21.47 10.55
N VAL A 218 44.36 -21.01 9.77
CA VAL A 218 43.04 -21.62 9.68
C VAL A 218 42.75 -21.90 8.21
N GLY A 219 42.39 -23.14 7.91
CA GLY A 219 42.15 -23.55 6.54
C GLY A 219 41.00 -24.55 6.40
N SER A 220 40.32 -24.45 5.29
CA SER A 220 39.35 -25.39 4.75
C SER A 220 39.52 -25.47 3.25
N SER A 221 38.64 -26.18 2.53
CA SER A 221 38.70 -26.22 1.06
C SER A 221 38.49 -24.86 0.39
N LYS A 222 37.72 -23.97 1.04
CA LYS A 222 37.38 -22.64 0.48
C LYS A 222 37.96 -21.47 1.27
N TYR A 223 38.57 -21.73 2.42
CA TYR A 223 39.14 -20.71 3.28
C TYR A 223 40.58 -21.07 3.61
N SER A 224 41.47 -20.10 3.51
CA SER A 224 42.87 -20.27 3.91
C SER A 224 43.41 -18.92 4.32
N LYS A 225 43.79 -18.78 5.58
CA LYS A 225 44.36 -17.55 6.10
C LYS A 225 45.38 -17.82 7.20
N ARG A 226 46.52 -17.12 7.09
CA ARG A 226 47.56 -17.11 8.11
C ARG A 226 47.55 -15.77 8.84
N PHE A 227 47.55 -15.84 10.17
CA PHE A 227 47.50 -14.67 11.05
C PHE A 227 48.80 -14.56 11.81
N LYS A 228 49.27 -13.34 12.02
CA LYS A 228 50.35 -13.02 12.92
C LYS A 228 49.91 -12.00 13.95
N PRO A 229 50.25 -12.14 15.24
CA PRO A 229 49.91 -11.15 16.23
C PRO A 229 50.68 -9.83 15.98
N GLU A 230 49.97 -8.74 16.18
CA GLU A 230 50.54 -7.39 16.15
C GLU A 230 50.68 -6.90 17.59
N ILE A 231 51.89 -6.86 18.09
CA ILE A 231 52.18 -6.40 19.44
C ILE A 231 52.40 -4.89 19.43
N ALA A 232 51.43 -4.18 20.02
CA ALA A 232 51.47 -2.71 20.11
C ALA A 232 50.67 -2.23 21.31
N ALA A 233 51.13 -1.19 21.96
CA ALA A 233 50.37 -0.52 23.01
C ALA A 233 49.21 0.28 22.35
N ARG A 234 48.00 0.02 22.82
CA ARG A 234 46.77 0.65 22.32
C ARG A 234 46.06 1.39 23.43
N PRO A 235 45.23 2.38 23.14
CA PRO A 235 44.39 3.00 24.15
C PRO A 235 43.54 1.95 24.88
N LYS A 236 43.43 2.05 26.19
CA LYS A 236 42.68 1.09 26.98
C LYS A 236 41.20 1.23 26.70
N VAL A 237 40.57 0.12 26.31
CA VAL A 237 39.11 -0.06 26.20
C VAL A 237 38.76 -1.17 27.16
N ARG A 238 37.80 -0.96 28.07
CA ARG A 238 37.43 -1.89 29.14
C ARG A 238 38.64 -2.36 29.96
N ASN A 239 39.56 -1.44 30.23
CA ASN A 239 40.87 -1.66 30.92
C ASN A 239 41.82 -2.62 30.19
N GLN A 240 41.64 -2.85 28.89
CA GLN A 240 42.52 -3.71 28.11
C GLN A 240 43.26 -2.90 27.03
N ALA A 241 44.59 -2.95 27.07
CA ALA A 241 45.46 -2.40 26.03
C ALA A 241 45.67 -3.40 24.88
N GLY A 242 45.44 -4.68 25.12
CA GLY A 242 45.41 -5.70 24.06
C GLY A 242 44.16 -5.63 23.23
N ARG A 243 44.17 -6.37 22.13
CA ARG A 243 43.02 -6.52 21.26
C ARG A 243 42.83 -7.98 20.90
N MET A 244 41.59 -8.33 20.55
CA MET A 244 41.25 -9.66 20.08
C MET A 244 40.40 -9.50 18.85
N ASP A 245 40.90 -9.93 17.69
CA ASP A 245 40.17 -9.88 16.44
C ASP A 245 39.41 -11.19 16.26
N TYR A 246 38.17 -11.09 15.83
CA TYR A 246 37.28 -12.25 15.67
C TYR A 246 37.08 -12.49 14.18
N TYR A 247 37.17 -13.76 13.80
CA TYR A 247 37.03 -14.22 12.42
C TYR A 247 36.05 -15.37 12.39
N TRP A 248 35.47 -15.58 11.23
CA TRP A 248 34.49 -16.65 11.03
C TRP A 248 34.57 -17.21 9.61
N THR A 249 34.11 -18.41 9.43
CA THR A 249 33.93 -19.04 8.13
C THR A 249 32.78 -20.05 8.18
N LEU A 250 32.26 -20.39 7.02
CA LEU A 250 31.24 -21.42 6.84
C LEU A 250 31.91 -22.67 6.29
N ILE A 251 31.64 -23.81 6.91
CA ILE A 251 32.18 -25.12 6.51
C ILE A 251 31.02 -25.94 5.95
N GLU A 252 31.14 -26.31 4.68
CA GLU A 252 30.15 -27.14 4.00
C GLU A 252 30.13 -28.57 4.53
N PRO A 253 29.02 -29.31 4.39
CA PRO A 253 28.98 -30.73 4.76
C PRO A 253 30.08 -31.53 4.05
N GLY A 254 30.81 -32.33 4.82
CA GLY A 254 31.92 -33.15 4.33
C GLY A 254 33.27 -32.43 4.25
N ASP A 255 33.31 -31.11 4.38
CA ASP A 255 34.54 -30.34 4.39
C ASP A 255 35.21 -30.36 5.78
N THR A 256 36.50 -30.10 5.82
CA THR A 256 37.32 -30.15 7.04
C THR A 256 37.88 -28.76 7.32
N VAL A 257 37.72 -28.29 8.56
CA VAL A 257 38.39 -27.08 9.07
C VAL A 257 39.60 -27.51 9.90
N THR A 258 40.74 -26.90 9.65
CA THR A 258 42.00 -27.17 10.36
C THR A 258 42.50 -25.89 11.01
N PHE A 259 42.86 -26.01 12.30
CA PHE A 259 43.50 -24.96 13.09
C PHE A 259 44.93 -25.35 13.42
N GLU A 260 45.89 -24.50 13.10
CA GLU A 260 47.28 -24.64 13.52
C GLU A 260 47.70 -23.35 14.20
N ALA A 261 48.42 -23.45 15.31
CA ALA A 261 48.92 -22.27 16.00
C ALA A 261 50.12 -22.58 16.88
N THR A 262 51.00 -21.63 17.03
CA THR A 262 52.10 -21.62 17.98
C THR A 262 51.88 -20.63 19.13
N GLY A 263 50.78 -19.95 19.12
CA GLY A 263 50.33 -19.00 20.13
C GLY A 263 49.18 -18.13 19.62
N ASN A 264 48.61 -17.31 20.47
CA ASN A 264 47.67 -16.24 20.17
C ASN A 264 46.32 -16.69 19.60
N LEU A 265 46.03 -17.99 19.54
CA LEU A 265 44.76 -18.48 19.01
C LEU A 265 43.74 -18.65 20.17
N VAL A 266 42.58 -18.05 19.98
CA VAL A 266 41.38 -18.32 20.78
C VAL A 266 40.53 -19.29 19.97
N VAL A 267 40.45 -20.53 20.45
CA VAL A 267 39.85 -21.63 19.70
C VAL A 267 38.35 -21.67 19.87
N PRO A 268 37.60 -22.13 18.87
CA PRO A 268 36.17 -22.36 19.03
C PRO A 268 35.92 -23.56 19.97
N ARG A 269 35.04 -23.38 20.94
CA ARG A 269 34.51 -24.49 21.77
C ARG A 269 33.20 -24.98 21.18
N TYR A 270 32.34 -24.09 20.80
CA TYR A 270 31.06 -24.37 20.15
C TYR A 270 31.02 -23.81 18.75
N ALA A 271 30.38 -24.53 17.87
CA ALA A 271 30.04 -24.08 16.53
C ALA A 271 28.54 -24.24 16.32
N PHE A 272 28.03 -23.72 15.18
CA PHE A 272 26.62 -23.68 14.93
C PHE A 272 26.29 -24.36 13.60
N ALA A 273 25.50 -25.41 13.63
CA ALA A 273 24.93 -26.02 12.44
C ALA A 273 23.69 -25.22 12.03
N MET A 274 23.65 -24.74 10.80
CA MET A 274 22.64 -23.78 10.36
C MET A 274 21.69 -24.38 9.35
N LYS A 275 20.39 -24.09 9.52
CA LYS A 275 19.36 -24.34 8.52
C LYS A 275 18.95 -23.02 7.88
N ARG A 276 19.15 -22.90 6.58
CA ARG A 276 18.67 -21.75 5.81
C ARG A 276 17.18 -21.89 5.55
N GLY A 277 16.45 -20.78 5.65
CA GLY A 277 15.03 -20.70 5.38
C GLY A 277 14.67 -19.36 4.75
N SER A 278 13.61 -19.34 3.96
CA SER A 278 13.03 -18.11 3.45
C SER A 278 12.14 -17.46 4.51
N GLY A 279 12.00 -16.15 4.46
CA GLY A 279 11.07 -15.40 5.30
C GLY A 279 11.58 -15.06 6.69
N SER A 280 12.88 -15.23 6.96
CA SER A 280 13.53 -14.74 8.18
C SER A 280 14.27 -13.42 7.93
N GLY A 281 14.73 -12.78 8.98
CA GLY A 281 15.49 -11.53 8.89
C GLY A 281 15.92 -11.02 10.25
N ILE A 282 16.57 -9.87 10.25
CA ILE A 282 16.99 -9.17 11.47
C ILE A 282 16.26 -7.84 11.53
N ILE A 283 15.56 -7.59 12.63
CA ILE A 283 14.89 -6.33 12.92
C ILE A 283 15.66 -5.60 14.01
N VAL A 284 16.07 -4.37 13.76
CA VAL A 284 16.59 -3.45 14.77
C VAL A 284 15.44 -2.57 15.22
N SER A 285 14.93 -2.80 16.44
CA SER A 285 13.77 -2.11 16.98
C SER A 285 13.77 -2.15 18.49
N ASP A 286 13.23 -1.11 19.11
CA ASP A 286 12.96 -1.00 20.53
C ASP A 286 11.47 -1.23 20.88
N ALA A 287 10.67 -1.60 19.90
CA ALA A 287 9.27 -1.95 20.10
C ALA A 287 9.13 -3.17 21.03
N PRO A 288 8.08 -3.22 21.87
CA PRO A 288 7.90 -4.33 22.81
C PRO A 288 7.50 -5.61 22.06
N VAL A 289 8.03 -6.74 22.55
CA VAL A 289 7.62 -8.07 22.07
C VAL A 289 6.40 -8.53 22.86
N HIS A 290 5.37 -8.94 22.14
CA HIS A 290 4.12 -9.45 22.69
C HIS A 290 3.77 -10.81 22.08
N ASP A 291 2.89 -11.55 22.75
CA ASP A 291 2.35 -12.82 22.27
C ASP A 291 1.18 -12.57 21.30
N CYS A 292 1.42 -11.79 20.29
CA CYS A 292 0.51 -11.62 19.16
C CYS A 292 1.02 -12.41 17.95
N ASN A 293 0.16 -12.69 17.00
CA ASN A 293 0.52 -13.42 15.78
C ASN A 293 0.30 -12.54 14.54
N THR A 294 1.20 -12.63 13.59
CA THR A 294 1.10 -11.88 12.34
C THR A 294 1.71 -12.66 11.18
N THR A 295 1.37 -12.27 9.97
CA THR A 295 2.01 -12.75 8.74
C THR A 295 3.01 -11.74 8.19
N CYS A 296 2.98 -10.50 8.68
CA CYS A 296 3.87 -9.42 8.24
C CYS A 296 4.37 -8.62 9.43
N GLN A 297 5.68 -8.55 9.58
CA GLN A 297 6.34 -7.81 10.65
C GLN A 297 7.25 -6.74 10.09
N THR A 298 7.20 -5.54 10.66
CA THR A 298 8.11 -4.44 10.38
C THR A 298 8.81 -4.00 11.66
N PRO A 299 9.92 -3.24 11.58
CA PRO A 299 10.56 -2.67 12.77
C PRO A 299 9.66 -1.75 13.60
N LYS A 300 8.67 -1.13 12.99
CA LYS A 300 7.70 -0.27 13.68
C LYS A 300 6.58 -1.03 14.36
N GLY A 301 6.20 -2.16 13.81
CA GLY A 301 5.10 -2.98 14.32
C GLY A 301 4.61 -3.98 13.29
N ALA A 302 3.67 -4.83 13.69
CA ALA A 302 3.05 -5.80 12.81
C ALA A 302 1.97 -5.14 11.95
N ILE A 303 1.89 -5.58 10.71
CA ILE A 303 0.83 -5.20 9.78
C ILE A 303 -0.10 -6.40 9.60
N ASN A 304 -1.39 -6.18 9.87
CA ASN A 304 -2.42 -7.18 9.64
C ASN A 304 -3.42 -6.63 8.62
N THR A 305 -3.24 -6.97 7.36
CA THR A 305 -4.04 -6.44 6.27
C THR A 305 -4.06 -7.39 5.07
N SER A 306 -5.11 -7.28 4.27
CA SER A 306 -5.20 -7.89 2.94
C SER A 306 -4.89 -6.90 1.81
N LEU A 307 -4.58 -5.65 2.13
CA LEU A 307 -4.29 -4.60 1.14
C LEU A 307 -2.96 -4.84 0.43
N PRO A 308 -2.83 -4.47 -0.85
CA PRO A 308 -1.63 -4.79 -1.63
C PRO A 308 -0.43 -3.88 -1.36
N PHE A 309 -0.64 -2.72 -0.75
CA PHE A 309 0.40 -1.73 -0.50
C PHE A 309 0.45 -1.30 0.97
N GLN A 310 1.61 -0.89 1.42
CA GLN A 310 1.82 -0.30 2.75
C GLN A 310 2.82 0.84 2.69
N ASN A 311 2.72 1.79 3.57
CA ASN A 311 3.69 2.88 3.73
C ASN A 311 4.30 2.94 5.14
N VAL A 312 4.25 1.84 5.87
CA VAL A 312 4.74 1.76 7.25
C VAL A 312 6.25 1.72 7.29
N HIS A 313 6.87 0.76 6.61
CA HIS A 313 8.32 0.60 6.60
C HIS A 313 8.78 -0.23 5.39
N PRO A 314 9.90 0.15 4.74
CA PRO A 314 10.42 -0.61 3.61
C PRO A 314 11.03 -1.97 4.00
N VAL A 315 11.53 -2.11 5.22
CA VAL A 315 12.05 -3.39 5.73
C VAL A 315 10.89 -4.19 6.32
N THR A 316 10.68 -5.38 5.78
CA THR A 316 9.57 -6.25 6.17
C THR A 316 10.04 -7.69 6.26
N ILE A 317 9.42 -8.47 7.14
CA ILE A 317 9.64 -9.90 7.29
C ILE A 317 8.31 -10.63 7.20
N GLY A 318 8.26 -11.70 6.42
CA GLY A 318 7.06 -12.47 6.16
C GLY A 318 6.40 -12.10 4.84
N GLU A 319 5.12 -12.38 4.73
CA GLU A 319 4.32 -12.03 3.57
C GLU A 319 3.71 -10.64 3.77
N CYS A 320 4.27 -9.65 3.10
CA CYS A 320 3.94 -8.26 3.32
C CYS A 320 3.41 -7.57 2.07
N PRO A 321 2.56 -6.56 2.25
CA PRO A 321 2.24 -5.63 1.17
C PRO A 321 3.50 -4.94 0.66
N LYS A 322 3.47 -4.54 -0.60
CA LYS A 322 4.58 -3.82 -1.21
C LYS A 322 4.69 -2.41 -0.62
N TYR A 323 5.90 -2.02 -0.24
CA TYR A 323 6.14 -0.69 0.29
C TYR A 323 6.11 0.36 -0.82
N VAL A 324 5.38 1.44 -0.59
CA VAL A 324 5.33 2.63 -1.45
C VAL A 324 5.43 3.88 -0.59
N LYS A 325 5.95 4.97 -1.17
CA LYS A 325 6.06 6.26 -0.48
C LYS A 325 4.76 7.06 -0.48
N SER A 326 3.71 6.55 -1.11
CA SER A 326 2.43 7.23 -1.24
C SER A 326 1.76 7.44 0.11
N THR A 327 1.00 8.52 0.24
CA THR A 327 0.18 8.80 1.42
C THR A 327 -1.27 8.36 1.24
N LYS A 328 -1.71 8.21 -0.01
CA LYS A 328 -3.07 7.82 -0.36
C LYS A 328 -3.06 7.04 -1.67
N LEU A 329 -3.62 5.85 -1.64
CA LEU A 329 -3.91 5.05 -2.84
C LEU A 329 -5.35 4.55 -2.71
N ARG A 330 -6.27 5.27 -3.27
CA ARG A 330 -7.70 4.94 -3.23
C ARG A 330 -8.22 4.72 -4.64
N MET A 331 -8.84 3.57 -4.86
CA MET A 331 -9.39 3.17 -6.15
C MET A 331 -10.90 3.32 -6.14
N ALA A 332 -11.44 3.99 -7.15
CA ALA A 332 -12.86 4.10 -7.36
C ALA A 332 -13.46 2.75 -7.76
N THR A 333 -14.55 2.38 -7.13
CA THR A 333 -15.38 1.24 -7.51
C THR A 333 -16.75 1.68 -7.96
N GLY A 334 -17.31 2.70 -7.35
CA GLY A 334 -18.60 3.29 -7.69
C GLY A 334 -18.51 4.44 -8.68
N LEU A 335 -19.63 5.12 -8.82
CA LEU A 335 -19.82 6.24 -9.75
C LEU A 335 -19.35 7.56 -9.13
N ARG A 336 -19.22 8.59 -9.98
CA ARG A 336 -19.13 9.96 -9.49
C ARG A 336 -20.34 10.26 -8.61
N ASN A 337 -20.09 10.73 -7.42
CA ASN A 337 -21.16 11.07 -6.49
C ASN A 337 -21.62 12.50 -6.73
N ILE A 338 -22.60 12.64 -7.62
CA ILE A 338 -23.22 13.92 -7.97
C ILE A 338 -24.69 13.81 -7.60
N PRO A 339 -25.09 14.09 -6.34
CA PRO A 339 -26.50 14.11 -5.98
C PRO A 339 -27.25 15.14 -6.81
N SER A 340 -28.42 14.76 -7.32
CA SER A 340 -29.26 15.69 -8.04
C SER A 340 -29.71 16.84 -7.12
N ILE A 341 -29.47 18.07 -7.53
CA ILE A 341 -29.85 19.28 -6.79
C ILE A 341 -31.37 19.51 -6.84
N GLN A 342 -32.06 18.92 -7.82
CA GLN A 342 -33.51 18.98 -7.91
C GLN A 342 -34.15 18.02 -6.91
N SER A 343 -34.15 18.43 -5.63
CA SER A 343 -35.17 17.95 -4.73
C SER A 343 -36.54 18.29 -5.39
N ARG A 344 -37.44 17.34 -5.39
CA ARG A 344 -38.83 17.50 -5.84
C ARG A 344 -39.42 18.83 -5.37
N GLY A 345 -39.22 19.90 -6.16
CA GLY A 345 -40.01 21.12 -6.04
C GLY A 345 -41.44 20.81 -6.47
N ILE A 346 -42.41 21.60 -6.00
CA ILE A 346 -43.85 21.48 -6.26
C ILE A 346 -44.19 21.35 -7.76
N PHE A 347 -43.22 21.61 -8.65
CA PHE A 347 -43.33 21.54 -10.12
C PHE A 347 -42.27 20.68 -10.81
N GLY A 348 -41.47 19.91 -10.06
CA GLY A 348 -40.32 19.18 -10.61
C GLY A 348 -40.63 17.73 -10.94
N ALA A 349 -40.64 17.40 -12.23
CA ALA A 349 -40.43 16.04 -12.69
C ALA A 349 -39.00 15.60 -12.28
N ILE A 350 -38.82 14.33 -11.92
CA ILE A 350 -37.51 13.78 -11.64
C ILE A 350 -36.69 13.83 -12.93
N ALA A 351 -35.49 14.38 -12.85
CA ALA A 351 -34.57 14.40 -13.98
C ALA A 351 -33.78 13.09 -14.04
N GLY A 352 -33.35 12.70 -15.23
CA GLY A 352 -32.51 11.54 -15.45
C GLY A 352 -31.01 11.80 -15.19
N PHE A 353 -30.16 10.95 -15.74
CA PHE A 353 -28.72 10.93 -15.48
C PHE A 353 -27.97 12.21 -15.88
N ILE A 354 -28.54 13.01 -16.77
CA ILE A 354 -27.88 14.24 -17.27
C ILE A 354 -27.76 15.30 -16.16
N GLU A 355 -28.72 15.35 -15.24
CA GLU A 355 -28.76 16.33 -14.16
C GLU A 355 -28.18 15.84 -12.83
N GLY A 356 -27.76 14.60 -12.74
CA GLY A 356 -27.13 14.03 -11.57
C GLY A 356 -27.66 12.66 -11.18
N GLY A 357 -27.14 12.14 -10.06
CA GLY A 357 -27.50 10.85 -9.52
C GLY A 357 -28.73 10.90 -8.60
N TRP A 358 -29.28 9.75 -8.31
CA TRP A 358 -30.46 9.58 -7.45
C TRP A 358 -30.09 9.00 -6.08
N THR A 359 -30.29 9.76 -5.04
CA THR A 359 -30.12 9.29 -3.68
C THR A 359 -31.22 8.33 -3.22
N GLY A 360 -32.37 8.37 -3.88
CA GLY A 360 -33.50 7.49 -3.60
C GLY A 360 -33.37 6.08 -4.17
N MET A 361 -32.46 5.86 -5.12
CA MET A 361 -32.20 4.53 -5.69
C MET A 361 -31.08 3.85 -4.89
N ILE A 362 -31.42 2.88 -4.07
CA ILE A 362 -30.50 2.25 -3.11
C ILE A 362 -30.19 0.78 -3.41
N ASP A 363 -30.84 0.19 -4.39
CA ASP A 363 -30.77 -1.25 -4.71
C ASP A 363 -29.85 -1.61 -5.89
N GLY A 364 -29.16 -0.61 -6.44
CA GLY A 364 -28.20 -0.83 -7.52
C GLY A 364 -27.53 0.45 -7.99
N TRP A 365 -26.58 0.32 -8.90
CA TRP A 365 -25.83 1.45 -9.45
C TRP A 365 -26.53 2.16 -10.59
N TYR A 366 -27.23 1.43 -11.43
CA TYR A 366 -27.97 1.95 -12.59
C TYR A 366 -29.42 1.52 -12.48
N GLY A 367 -30.29 2.34 -12.95
CA GLY A 367 -31.70 1.98 -12.88
C GLY A 367 -32.64 2.97 -13.48
N TYR A 368 -33.87 2.81 -13.10
CA TYR A 368 -35.02 3.53 -13.65
C TYR A 368 -35.81 4.22 -12.56
N HIS A 369 -36.40 5.34 -12.92
CA HIS A 369 -37.51 5.94 -12.19
C HIS A 369 -38.73 5.96 -13.09
N HIS A 370 -39.81 5.31 -12.70
CA HIS A 370 -41.08 5.34 -13.42
C HIS A 370 -42.08 6.22 -12.69
N GLN A 371 -42.94 6.84 -13.45
CA GLN A 371 -44.09 7.59 -12.97
C GLN A 371 -45.25 7.30 -13.88
N ASN A 372 -46.34 6.75 -13.33
CA ASN A 372 -47.61 6.44 -14.01
C ASN A 372 -48.78 6.66 -13.06
N GLU A 373 -49.99 6.34 -13.51
CA GLU A 373 -51.19 6.46 -12.70
C GLU A 373 -51.19 5.58 -11.44
N GLN A 374 -50.47 4.49 -11.45
CA GLN A 374 -50.34 3.54 -10.33
C GLN A 374 -49.32 3.99 -9.27
N GLY A 375 -48.56 5.01 -9.55
CA GLY A 375 -47.57 5.56 -8.65
C GLY A 375 -46.19 5.82 -9.30
N SER A 376 -45.23 6.15 -8.46
CA SER A 376 -43.85 6.40 -8.88
C SER A 376 -42.88 5.68 -7.98
N GLY A 377 -41.71 5.36 -8.49
CA GLY A 377 -40.67 4.73 -7.70
C GLY A 377 -39.38 4.47 -8.47
N TYR A 378 -38.36 4.12 -7.71
CA TYR A 378 -37.05 3.76 -8.26
C TYR A 378 -36.95 2.24 -8.34
N ALA A 379 -36.29 1.75 -9.37
CA ALA A 379 -35.91 0.35 -9.50
C ALA A 379 -34.55 0.24 -10.17
N ALA A 380 -33.64 -0.49 -9.56
CA ALA A 380 -32.34 -0.75 -10.16
C ALA A 380 -32.46 -1.73 -11.33
N ASP A 381 -31.65 -1.53 -12.36
CA ASP A 381 -31.48 -2.52 -13.43
C ASP A 381 -30.45 -3.55 -12.95
N GLN A 382 -30.93 -4.70 -12.48
CA GLN A 382 -30.09 -5.71 -11.83
C GLN A 382 -29.04 -6.29 -12.79
N LYS A 383 -29.36 -6.47 -14.05
CA LYS A 383 -28.44 -7.06 -15.04
C LYS A 383 -27.24 -6.16 -15.30
N SER A 384 -27.46 -4.89 -15.60
CA SER A 384 -26.37 -3.93 -15.87
C SER A 384 -25.55 -3.64 -14.60
N THR A 385 -26.23 -3.51 -13.46
CA THR A 385 -25.55 -3.32 -12.16
C THR A 385 -24.66 -4.53 -11.82
N GLN A 386 -25.18 -5.74 -11.96
CA GLN A 386 -24.40 -6.94 -11.66
C GLN A 386 -23.21 -7.12 -12.59
N ASN A 387 -23.37 -6.85 -13.87
CA ASN A 387 -22.27 -6.88 -14.83
C ASN A 387 -21.18 -5.86 -14.48
N ALA A 388 -21.57 -4.67 -14.06
CA ALA A 388 -20.63 -3.65 -13.62
C ALA A 388 -19.90 -4.04 -12.33
N VAL A 389 -20.62 -4.58 -11.35
CA VAL A 389 -20.04 -5.09 -10.10
C VAL A 389 -19.03 -6.20 -10.38
N ASP A 390 -19.38 -7.14 -11.25
CA ASP A 390 -18.48 -8.24 -11.62
C ASP A 390 -17.21 -7.71 -12.33
N GLY A 391 -17.37 -6.79 -13.26
CA GLY A 391 -16.25 -6.16 -13.97
C GLY A 391 -15.31 -5.41 -13.04
N ILE A 392 -15.85 -4.63 -12.12
CA ILE A 392 -15.05 -3.88 -11.14
C ILE A 392 -14.39 -4.83 -10.13
N THR A 393 -15.11 -5.84 -9.66
CA THR A 393 -14.55 -6.86 -8.75
C THR A 393 -13.37 -7.58 -9.39
N ASN A 394 -13.49 -7.98 -10.65
CA ASN A 394 -12.41 -8.61 -11.41
C ASN A 394 -11.21 -7.68 -11.58
N LYS A 395 -11.45 -6.41 -11.84
CA LYS A 395 -10.39 -5.39 -11.93
C LYS A 395 -9.60 -5.27 -10.62
N VAL A 396 -10.29 -5.12 -9.50
CA VAL A 396 -9.66 -4.98 -8.17
C VAL A 396 -8.89 -6.26 -7.82
N ASN A 397 -9.48 -7.42 -8.04
CA ASN A 397 -8.83 -8.70 -7.78
C ASN A 397 -7.59 -8.91 -8.66
N SER A 398 -7.67 -8.54 -9.93
CA SER A 398 -6.54 -8.63 -10.86
C SER A 398 -5.37 -7.74 -10.42
N ILE A 399 -5.64 -6.54 -9.94
CA ILE A 399 -4.61 -5.64 -9.42
C ILE A 399 -3.96 -6.23 -8.17
N ILE A 400 -4.76 -6.75 -7.24
CA ILE A 400 -4.25 -7.39 -6.02
C ILE A 400 -3.38 -8.60 -6.36
N GLU A 401 -3.79 -9.45 -7.29
CA GLU A 401 -3.03 -10.63 -7.72
C GLU A 401 -1.72 -10.27 -8.43
N LYS A 402 -1.73 -9.26 -9.29
CA LYS A 402 -0.54 -8.82 -10.03
C LYS A 402 0.47 -8.10 -9.16
N MET A 403 0.04 -7.49 -8.07
CA MET A 403 0.92 -6.96 -7.04
C MET A 403 1.24 -8.07 -6.06
N ASN A 404 2.21 -8.92 -6.42
CA ASN A 404 2.67 -10.01 -5.57
C ASN A 404 3.13 -9.48 -4.22
N THR A 405 2.76 -10.20 -3.16
CA THR A 405 3.27 -9.93 -1.82
C THR A 405 4.80 -10.01 -1.81
N GLN A 406 5.42 -9.04 -1.18
CA GLN A 406 6.85 -9.05 -0.96
C GLN A 406 7.14 -9.98 0.23
N PHE A 407 7.93 -11.07 0.00
CA PHE A 407 8.14 -12.07 1.03
C PHE A 407 9.04 -11.55 2.15
N THR A 408 10.19 -11.02 1.84
CA THR A 408 11.07 -10.44 2.86
C THR A 408 11.97 -9.42 2.19
N ALA A 409 11.94 -8.19 2.68
CA ALA A 409 12.88 -7.16 2.30
C ALA A 409 13.72 -6.79 3.53
N VAL A 410 14.96 -7.23 3.56
CA VAL A 410 15.89 -6.94 4.64
C VAL A 410 16.85 -5.86 4.18
N GLY A 411 17.00 -4.83 5.01
CA GLY A 411 18.02 -3.80 4.78
C GLY A 411 19.41 -4.41 4.88
N LYS A 412 20.31 -4.01 3.98
CA LYS A 412 21.72 -4.40 4.04
C LYS A 412 22.49 -3.40 4.86
N GLU A 413 23.36 -3.89 5.73
CA GLU A 413 24.29 -3.07 6.48
C GLU A 413 25.68 -3.17 5.88
N PHE A 414 26.45 -2.07 5.97
CA PHE A 414 27.78 -1.96 5.38
C PHE A 414 28.76 -1.41 6.42
N SER A 415 30.03 -1.81 6.32
CA SER A 415 31.07 -1.30 7.17
C SER A 415 31.45 0.15 6.82
N GLN A 416 32.20 0.82 7.70
CA GLN A 416 32.70 2.18 7.47
C GLN A 416 33.61 2.26 6.23
N LEU A 417 34.24 1.17 5.83
CA LEU A 417 35.09 1.09 4.65
C LEU A 417 34.30 0.90 3.34
N GLU A 418 33.01 0.58 3.44
CA GLU A 418 32.13 0.28 2.32
C GLU A 418 31.14 1.41 2.01
N LYS A 419 31.45 2.64 2.37
CA LYS A 419 30.53 3.78 2.18
C LYS A 419 30.09 4.01 0.73
N ARG A 420 30.99 3.75 -0.24
CA ARG A 420 30.63 3.86 -1.65
C ARG A 420 29.64 2.80 -2.08
N ILE A 421 29.81 1.58 -1.58
CA ILE A 421 28.89 0.46 -1.84
C ILE A 421 27.55 0.73 -1.17
N GLU A 422 27.56 1.21 0.06
CA GLU A 422 26.34 1.61 0.78
C GLU A 422 25.59 2.71 0.02
N SER A 423 26.27 3.73 -0.45
CA SER A 423 25.68 4.81 -1.24
C SER A 423 25.09 4.30 -2.55
N LEU A 424 25.79 3.41 -3.24
CA LEU A 424 25.28 2.79 -4.47
C LEU A 424 24.06 1.90 -4.20
N ASN A 425 24.10 1.10 -3.14
CA ASN A 425 22.98 0.26 -2.74
C ASN A 425 21.76 1.10 -2.42
N ASN A 426 21.92 2.16 -1.63
CA ASN A 426 20.82 3.06 -1.29
C ASN A 426 20.25 3.78 -2.52
N LYS A 427 21.10 4.19 -3.44
CA LYS A 427 20.66 4.80 -4.69
C LYS A 427 19.83 3.86 -5.55
N VAL A 428 20.25 2.59 -5.63
CA VAL A 428 19.52 1.55 -6.37
C VAL A 428 18.18 1.26 -5.71
N ASP A 429 18.17 1.08 -4.39
CA ASP A 429 16.94 0.79 -3.63
C ASP A 429 15.95 1.96 -3.72
N ASP A 430 16.43 3.19 -3.55
CA ASP A 430 15.60 4.38 -3.68
C ASP A 430 15.06 4.56 -5.10
N GLY A 431 15.86 4.24 -6.11
CA GLY A 431 15.43 4.26 -7.50
C GLY A 431 14.33 3.26 -7.79
N PHE A 432 14.48 2.03 -7.34
CA PHE A 432 13.41 1.02 -7.46
C PHE A 432 12.16 1.40 -6.69
N LEU A 433 12.32 1.95 -5.49
CA LEU A 433 11.19 2.40 -4.69
C LEU A 433 10.43 3.53 -5.40
N ASP A 434 11.12 4.50 -5.97
CA ASP A 434 10.51 5.58 -6.73
C ASP A 434 9.76 5.05 -7.96
N ILE A 435 10.34 4.09 -8.68
CA ILE A 435 9.69 3.44 -9.84
C ILE A 435 8.41 2.74 -9.41
N TRP A 436 8.46 1.94 -8.36
CA TRP A 436 7.29 1.18 -7.90
C TRP A 436 6.22 2.07 -7.31
N THR A 437 6.60 3.11 -6.60
CA THR A 437 5.65 4.12 -6.08
C THR A 437 4.95 4.82 -7.23
N TYR A 438 5.71 5.27 -8.22
CA TYR A 438 5.14 5.91 -9.41
C TYR A 438 4.23 4.98 -10.19
N ASN A 439 4.64 3.71 -10.38
CA ASN A 439 3.81 2.72 -11.07
C ASN A 439 2.49 2.47 -10.34
N ALA A 440 2.53 2.35 -9.01
CA ALA A 440 1.32 2.15 -8.21
C ALA A 440 0.38 3.36 -8.30
N GLU A 441 0.92 4.56 -8.15
CA GLU A 441 0.14 5.80 -8.27
C GLU A 441 -0.45 5.97 -9.66
N LEU A 442 0.36 5.75 -10.70
CA LEU A 442 -0.10 5.89 -12.08
C LEU A 442 -1.17 4.85 -12.42
N LEU A 443 -1.00 3.61 -11.97
CA LEU A 443 -2.00 2.55 -12.18
C LEU A 443 -3.34 2.93 -11.56
N VAL A 444 -3.33 3.45 -10.34
CA VAL A 444 -4.54 3.87 -9.64
C VAL A 444 -5.21 5.04 -10.38
N LEU A 445 -4.43 6.04 -10.81
CA LEU A 445 -4.97 7.18 -11.58
C LEU A 445 -5.61 6.73 -12.89
N LEU A 446 -4.93 5.89 -13.65
CA LEU A 446 -5.42 5.37 -14.93
C LEU A 446 -6.68 4.52 -14.75
N GLU A 447 -6.67 3.64 -13.78
CA GLU A 447 -7.81 2.76 -13.53
C GLU A 447 -9.01 3.52 -12.94
N ASN A 448 -8.79 4.56 -12.16
CA ASN A 448 -9.87 5.44 -11.69
C ASN A 448 -10.54 6.16 -12.86
N GLU A 449 -9.75 6.70 -13.79
CA GLU A 449 -10.25 7.32 -15.00
C GLU A 449 -11.13 6.35 -15.80
N ARG A 450 -10.61 5.15 -16.03
CA ARG A 450 -11.32 4.10 -16.76
C ARG A 450 -12.59 3.62 -16.04
N THR A 451 -12.56 3.53 -14.70
CA THR A 451 -13.72 3.11 -13.91
C THR A 451 -14.85 4.14 -14.04
N LEU A 452 -14.54 5.44 -13.91
CA LEU A 452 -15.53 6.48 -14.03
C LEU A 452 -16.12 6.55 -15.44
N ASP A 453 -15.27 6.45 -16.46
CA ASP A 453 -15.73 6.41 -17.87
C ASP A 453 -16.58 5.17 -18.14
N TYR A 454 -16.23 4.04 -17.57
CA TYR A 454 -16.99 2.80 -17.69
C TYR A 454 -18.41 2.96 -17.13
N HIS A 455 -18.56 3.57 -15.96
CA HIS A 455 -19.88 3.83 -15.39
C HIS A 455 -20.69 4.79 -16.24
N ASP A 456 -20.08 5.86 -16.74
CA ASP A 456 -20.75 6.80 -17.63
C ASP A 456 -21.24 6.10 -18.92
N SER A 457 -20.39 5.25 -19.48
CA SER A 457 -20.73 4.45 -20.66
C SER A 457 -21.90 3.48 -20.38
N ASN A 458 -21.92 2.85 -19.22
CA ASN A 458 -22.98 1.93 -18.85
C ASN A 458 -24.33 2.61 -18.70
N VAL A 459 -24.36 3.81 -18.14
CA VAL A 459 -25.60 4.61 -18.03
C VAL A 459 -26.10 4.98 -19.41
N LYS A 460 -25.22 5.44 -20.30
CA LYS A 460 -25.57 5.78 -21.68
C LYS A 460 -26.07 4.57 -22.47
N ASN A 461 -25.46 3.42 -22.28
CA ASN A 461 -25.87 2.17 -22.92
C ASN A 461 -27.27 1.75 -22.45
N LEU A 462 -27.57 1.91 -21.17
CA LEU A 462 -28.92 1.64 -20.65
C LEU A 462 -29.95 2.57 -21.25
N TYR A 463 -29.63 3.86 -21.35
CA TYR A 463 -30.48 4.86 -22.01
C TYR A 463 -30.73 4.50 -23.48
N GLU A 464 -29.67 4.17 -24.23
CA GLU A 464 -29.79 3.80 -25.65
C GLU A 464 -30.58 2.50 -25.85
N LYS A 465 -30.46 1.54 -24.94
CA LYS A 465 -31.26 0.31 -24.95
C LYS A 465 -32.74 0.62 -24.83
N VAL A 466 -33.13 1.52 -23.92
CA VAL A 466 -34.51 1.95 -23.75
C VAL A 466 -34.98 2.73 -24.98
N ARG A 467 -34.15 3.66 -25.49
CA ARG A 467 -34.47 4.42 -26.69
C ARG A 467 -34.74 3.53 -27.91
N SER A 468 -33.92 2.52 -28.11
CA SER A 468 -34.06 1.58 -29.22
C SER A 468 -35.35 0.74 -29.16
N GLN A 469 -35.83 0.44 -27.95
CA GLN A 469 -37.09 -0.26 -27.75
C GLN A 469 -38.31 0.65 -28.00
N LEU A 470 -38.27 1.87 -27.46
CA LEU A 470 -39.40 2.80 -27.48
C LEU A 470 -39.60 3.48 -28.85
N LYS A 471 -38.51 3.69 -29.58
CA LYS A 471 -38.52 4.37 -30.89
C LYS A 471 -39.40 5.64 -30.86
N ASN A 472 -40.48 5.65 -31.64
CA ASN A 472 -41.40 6.77 -31.73
C ASN A 472 -42.55 6.74 -30.71
N ASN A 473 -42.65 5.73 -29.88
CA ASN A 473 -43.71 5.61 -28.88
C ASN A 473 -43.48 6.50 -27.64
N ALA A 474 -42.31 7.07 -27.52
CA ALA A 474 -41.97 7.98 -26.44
C ALA A 474 -41.13 9.16 -26.99
N LYS A 475 -41.25 10.29 -26.33
CA LYS A 475 -40.46 11.47 -26.60
C LYS A 475 -39.25 11.53 -25.66
N GLU A 476 -38.07 11.77 -26.20
CA GLU A 476 -36.90 12.10 -25.41
C GLU A 476 -37.01 13.54 -24.89
N ILE A 477 -37.01 13.70 -23.57
CA ILE A 477 -37.17 15.02 -22.94
C ILE A 477 -35.84 15.79 -22.86
N GLY A 478 -34.71 15.13 -23.15
CA GLY A 478 -33.39 15.75 -23.18
C GLY A 478 -32.63 15.72 -21.84
N ASN A 479 -33.22 15.24 -20.74
CA ASN A 479 -32.61 15.13 -19.43
C ASN A 479 -32.38 13.68 -18.97
N GLY A 480 -32.46 12.74 -19.90
CA GLY A 480 -32.34 11.30 -19.59
C GLY A 480 -33.66 10.62 -19.30
N CYS A 481 -34.77 11.28 -19.58
CA CYS A 481 -36.12 10.74 -19.39
C CYS A 481 -36.85 10.57 -20.73
N PHE A 482 -37.83 9.65 -20.71
CA PHE A 482 -38.76 9.44 -21.81
C PHE A 482 -40.18 9.73 -21.34
N GLU A 483 -40.91 10.46 -22.12
CA GLU A 483 -42.32 10.73 -21.92
C GLU A 483 -43.12 9.90 -22.93
N PHE A 484 -43.94 8.96 -22.41
CA PHE A 484 -44.73 8.07 -23.26
C PHE A 484 -45.89 8.82 -23.95
N TYR A 485 -46.10 8.52 -25.21
CA TYR A 485 -47.27 8.98 -25.94
C TYR A 485 -48.49 8.08 -25.70
N HIS A 486 -48.32 7.01 -24.96
CA HIS A 486 -49.39 6.09 -24.57
C HIS A 486 -49.37 5.89 -23.06
N LYS A 487 -50.43 5.32 -22.52
CA LYS A 487 -50.45 4.92 -21.10
C LYS A 487 -49.59 3.68 -20.94
N CYS A 488 -48.67 3.74 -19.99
CA CYS A 488 -47.80 2.64 -19.64
C CYS A 488 -48.02 2.29 -18.17
N ASP A 489 -48.77 1.22 -17.94
CA ASP A 489 -49.00 0.68 -16.61
C ASP A 489 -47.72 0.00 -16.06
N ASN A 490 -47.80 -0.57 -14.86
CA ASN A 490 -46.63 -1.21 -14.28
C ASN A 490 -46.15 -2.42 -15.10
N THR A 491 -47.08 -3.15 -15.77
CA THR A 491 -46.70 -4.24 -16.66
C THR A 491 -45.95 -3.76 -17.89
N CYS A 492 -46.39 -2.66 -18.48
CA CYS A 492 -45.69 -2.00 -19.59
C CYS A 492 -44.30 -1.51 -19.15
N MET A 493 -44.17 -0.86 -17.98
CA MET A 493 -42.89 -0.40 -17.44
C MET A 493 -41.93 -1.58 -17.21
N GLU A 494 -42.41 -2.69 -16.63
CA GLU A 494 -41.58 -3.89 -16.44
C GLU A 494 -41.14 -4.50 -17.78
N SER A 495 -41.96 -4.47 -18.82
CA SER A 495 -41.58 -4.95 -20.16
C SER A 495 -40.43 -4.12 -20.76
N VAL A 496 -40.43 -2.83 -20.55
CA VAL A 496 -39.33 -1.93 -21.01
C VAL A 496 -38.05 -2.25 -20.23
N LYS A 497 -38.15 -2.41 -18.93
CA LYS A 497 -37.00 -2.76 -18.05
C LYS A 497 -36.39 -4.11 -18.43
N ASN A 498 -37.21 -5.08 -18.77
CA ASN A 498 -36.80 -6.45 -19.13
C ASN A 498 -36.34 -6.58 -20.59
N GLY A 499 -36.50 -5.59 -21.41
CA GLY A 499 -36.14 -5.65 -22.82
C GLY A 499 -37.22 -6.37 -23.70
N THR A 500 -38.39 -6.57 -23.16
CA THR A 500 -39.50 -7.30 -23.83
C THR A 500 -40.65 -6.38 -24.26
N TYR A 501 -40.38 -5.09 -24.42
CA TYR A 501 -41.38 -4.11 -24.82
C TYR A 501 -41.94 -4.41 -26.20
N ASP A 502 -43.29 -4.51 -26.29
CA ASP A 502 -44.00 -4.78 -27.54
C ASP A 502 -44.35 -3.48 -28.24
N TYR A 503 -43.49 -3.01 -29.12
CA TYR A 503 -43.67 -1.78 -29.87
C TYR A 503 -44.94 -1.75 -30.71
N PRO A 504 -45.30 -2.81 -31.47
CA PRO A 504 -46.50 -2.78 -32.31
C PRO A 504 -47.81 -2.62 -31.53
N LYS A 505 -47.85 -3.13 -30.29
CA LYS A 505 -49.05 -3.07 -29.43
C LYS A 505 -49.45 -1.62 -29.10
N TYR A 506 -48.49 -0.72 -28.96
CA TYR A 506 -48.72 0.66 -28.55
C TYR A 506 -48.51 1.68 -29.68
N SER A 507 -48.06 1.25 -30.85
CA SER A 507 -47.65 2.18 -31.93
C SER A 507 -48.79 3.01 -32.48
N GLU A 508 -50.02 2.48 -32.60
CA GLU A 508 -51.20 3.20 -33.08
C GLU A 508 -51.65 4.27 -32.09
N GLU A 509 -51.78 3.94 -30.82
CA GLU A 509 -52.14 4.88 -29.76
C GLU A 509 -51.10 5.98 -29.63
N ALA A 510 -49.82 5.63 -29.68
CA ALA A 510 -48.72 6.56 -29.61
C ALA A 510 -48.70 7.52 -30.82
N LYS A 511 -49.02 6.99 -32.03
CA LYS A 511 -49.09 7.79 -33.24
C LYS A 511 -50.21 8.84 -33.17
N LEU A 512 -51.39 8.43 -32.72
CA LEU A 512 -52.52 9.33 -32.57
C LEU A 512 -52.24 10.43 -31.54
N ASN A 513 -51.72 10.10 -30.40
CA ASN A 513 -51.39 11.06 -29.37
C ASN A 513 -50.25 11.99 -29.79
N ARG A 514 -49.24 11.50 -30.51
CA ARG A 514 -48.12 12.33 -31.04
C ARG A 514 -48.62 13.33 -32.06
N GLU A 515 -49.47 12.95 -33.00
CA GLU A 515 -50.05 13.85 -34.00
C GLU A 515 -50.93 14.92 -33.36
N GLU A 516 -51.70 14.58 -32.33
CA GLU A 516 -52.52 15.51 -31.57
C GLU A 516 -51.67 16.54 -30.82
N ILE A 517 -50.61 16.14 -30.12
CA ILE A 517 -49.69 17.02 -29.37
C ILE A 517 -48.93 17.94 -30.34
N ASP A 518 -48.39 17.41 -31.42
CA ASP A 518 -47.67 18.20 -32.41
C ASP A 518 -48.59 19.19 -33.12
N GLY A 519 -49.84 18.80 -33.36
CA GLY A 519 -50.89 19.69 -33.92
C GLY A 519 -51.17 20.86 -32.98
N VAL A 520 -51.34 20.62 -31.69
CA VAL A 520 -51.56 21.69 -30.69
C VAL A 520 -50.37 22.62 -30.60
N LYS A 521 -49.16 22.13 -30.61
CA LYS A 521 -47.94 22.96 -30.60
C LYS A 521 -47.82 23.83 -31.84
N LEU A 522 -48.15 23.33 -33.02
CA LEU A 522 -48.15 24.10 -34.26
C LEU A 522 -49.20 25.20 -34.26
N GLU A 523 -50.43 24.94 -33.78
CA GLU A 523 -51.47 25.95 -33.63
C GLU A 523 -51.08 27.02 -32.61
N SER A 524 -50.54 26.65 -31.48
CA SER A 524 -49.99 27.57 -30.45
C SER A 524 -48.89 28.46 -31.04
N SER A 525 -47.96 27.93 -31.81
CA SER A 525 -46.90 28.66 -32.47
C SER A 525 -47.45 29.65 -33.51
N ARG A 526 -48.47 29.29 -34.26
CA ARG A 526 -49.16 30.20 -35.18
C ARG A 526 -49.81 31.36 -34.48
N ILE A 527 -50.51 31.11 -33.38
CA ILE A 527 -51.16 32.15 -32.58
C ILE A 527 -50.14 33.15 -32.04
N TYR A 528 -49.00 32.70 -31.54
CA TYR A 528 -47.92 33.59 -31.08
C TYR A 528 -47.32 34.40 -32.23
N GLN A 529 -47.13 33.82 -33.39
CA GLN A 529 -46.64 34.54 -34.58
C GLN A 529 -47.63 35.61 -35.01
N ILE A 530 -48.92 35.32 -35.05
CA ILE A 530 -49.98 36.27 -35.42
C ILE A 530 -50.04 37.41 -34.40
N LEU A 531 -49.96 37.12 -33.10
CA LEU A 531 -49.91 38.10 -32.04
C LEU A 531 -48.66 38.99 -32.09
N ALA A 532 -47.49 38.42 -32.41
CA ALA A 532 -46.27 39.18 -32.61
C ALA A 532 -46.37 40.15 -33.80
N ILE A 533 -46.93 39.70 -34.92
CA ILE A 533 -47.15 40.55 -36.10
C ILE A 533 -48.16 41.66 -35.79
N TYR A 534 -49.25 41.33 -35.11
CA TYR A 534 -50.26 42.32 -34.71
C TYR A 534 -49.68 43.38 -33.76
N SER A 535 -48.92 42.96 -32.76
CA SER A 535 -48.25 43.85 -31.81
C SER A 535 -47.25 44.77 -32.51
N THR A 536 -46.48 44.26 -33.44
CA THR A 536 -45.51 45.05 -34.21
C THR A 536 -46.17 46.08 -35.05
N VAL A 537 -47.24 45.71 -35.75
CA VAL A 537 -48.03 46.63 -36.60
C VAL A 537 -48.72 47.73 -35.79
N ALA A 538 -49.35 47.35 -34.67
CA ALA A 538 -50.00 48.27 -33.74
C ALA A 538 -49.00 49.29 -33.12
N SER A 539 -47.85 48.84 -32.66
CA SER A 539 -46.83 49.74 -32.12
C SER A 539 -46.20 50.65 -33.16
N SER A 540 -46.06 50.20 -34.40
CA SER A 540 -45.59 51.02 -35.52
C SER A 540 -46.58 52.14 -35.87
N LEU A 541 -47.87 51.82 -35.92
CA LEU A 541 -48.91 52.78 -36.13
C LEU A 541 -48.98 53.84 -35.04
N VAL A 542 -48.93 53.44 -33.78
CA VAL A 542 -48.92 54.37 -32.65
C VAL A 542 -47.69 55.26 -32.72
N LEU A 543 -46.54 54.74 -33.07
CA LEU A 543 -45.33 55.53 -33.22
C LEU A 543 -45.42 56.54 -34.32
N LEU A 544 -45.96 56.16 -35.46
CA LEU A 544 -46.18 57.07 -36.60
C LEU A 544 -47.17 58.20 -36.26
N VAL A 545 -48.28 57.85 -35.59
CA VAL A 545 -49.26 58.85 -35.13
C VAL A 545 -48.64 59.81 -34.10
N SER A 546 -47.86 59.29 -33.19
CA SER A 546 -47.14 60.08 -32.17
C SER A 546 -46.15 61.05 -32.82
N LEU A 547 -45.35 60.56 -33.75
CA LEU A 547 -44.39 61.39 -34.48
C LEU A 547 -45.08 62.45 -35.28
N GLY A 548 -46.20 62.11 -35.94
CA GLY A 548 -47.02 63.04 -36.68
C GLY A 548 -47.63 64.14 -35.81
N ALA A 549 -48.14 63.75 -34.62
CA ALA A 549 -48.69 64.68 -33.65
C ALA A 549 -47.65 65.64 -33.07
N VAL A 550 -46.45 65.08 -32.72
CA VAL A 550 -45.34 65.93 -32.28
C VAL A 550 -44.83 66.84 -33.33
N SER A 551 -44.75 66.44 -34.60
CA SER A 551 -44.36 67.29 -35.73
C SER A 551 -45.37 68.37 -35.93
N PHE A 552 -46.66 68.07 -35.89
CA PHE A 552 -47.72 69.02 -36.01
C PHE A 552 -47.70 70.07 -34.89
N TRP A 553 -47.48 69.59 -33.60
CA TRP A 553 -47.37 70.48 -32.46
C TRP A 553 -46.16 71.42 -32.58
N MET A 554 -45.01 70.90 -33.01
CA MET A 554 -43.80 71.68 -33.24
C MET A 554 -43.99 72.70 -34.39
N CYS A 555 -44.68 72.33 -35.43
CA CYS A 555 -45.02 73.24 -36.51
C CYS A 555 -46.03 74.35 -36.12
N SER A 556 -47.04 74.03 -35.29
CA SER A 556 -48.04 74.98 -34.76
C SER A 556 -47.47 75.98 -33.78
N ASN A 557 -46.44 75.59 -32.97
CA ASN A 557 -45.79 76.48 -32.01
C ASN A 557 -44.59 77.26 -32.57
N GLY A 558 -44.30 77.18 -33.85
CA GLY A 558 -43.25 77.96 -34.52
C GLY A 558 -41.81 77.64 -34.09
N SER A 559 -41.55 76.54 -33.39
CA SER A 559 -40.21 76.15 -32.98
C SER A 559 -39.40 75.43 -34.07
N LEU A 560 -40.02 75.00 -35.19
CA LEU A 560 -39.37 74.49 -36.39
C LEU A 560 -40.01 75.17 -37.59
N GLN A 561 -39.21 75.91 -38.41
CA GLN A 561 -39.66 76.40 -39.67
C GLN A 561 -39.82 75.23 -40.65
N CYS A 562 -41.03 74.70 -40.73
CA CYS A 562 -41.36 73.70 -41.76
C CYS A 562 -41.45 74.39 -43.13
N ARG A 563 -40.45 74.23 -43.96
CA ARG A 563 -40.47 74.64 -45.41
C ARG A 563 -41.34 73.72 -46.28
N ILE A 564 -42.14 72.85 -45.73
CA ILE A 564 -42.98 71.89 -46.47
C ILE A 564 -44.48 72.16 -46.24
N CYS A 565 -44.86 73.32 -45.68
CA CYS A 565 -46.26 73.73 -45.69
C CYS A 565 -46.49 74.77 -46.81
N ILE A 566 -46.60 74.28 -48.06
CA ILE A 566 -47.27 75.01 -49.12
C ILE A 566 -48.41 74.17 -49.64
#